data_ec65343eb884114f2551bc2a1a53dc28
#
_entry.id   ec65343eb884114f2551bc2a1a53dc28
#
_cell.length_a   1.000
_cell.length_b   1.000
_cell.length_c   1.000
_cell.angle_alpha   90.00
_cell.angle_beta   90.00
_cell.angle_gamma   90.00
#
_symmetry.space_group_name_H-M   'P 1'
#
loop_
_entity.id
_entity.type
_entity.pdbx_description
1 polymer ?
#
loop_
_entity_poly.entity_id
_entity_poly.type
_entity_poly.pdbx_seq_one_letter_code
_entity_poly.pdbx_strand_id
1 'polypeptide(L)'
;MKTLRTCVSPDGSFAYAIHAPAFRVKNLRGNDRIYKLGTFDDGGSCENRINFPQGDIEISSADKVFEVPNAFPFKGVTYINTRWADENAKDPEGRIYLPKPPEVSFSSVLSAWGEKQIPSGVEKIKMLQAMPEPLQLALAETGTDPDDLVCLAHMACDFVFDKNSGRPEGLVYQKGKGARPRAKIHNHTLFEVLANNPHLPEDYRDVMVLRPGVQGANPITAEYTAADGGCRVYEYLRSNSYIPWGHYAANMAEDSIRYSIADLAISDMRGMRHLYYQRTYVRIAEDLGIKVKKEKEQLREDEIEDLRRRITDALADKKKRDRLVFNRTLWGWNYGFDFAPTKYRLHASHQQIHQQYAMIPRNASSAPGFGQNMPSYAVGDLVEEFVSEYAKQTGACFFDAYIAAIEANRRMEGSGAGKDSLIVHSDENVLLFVPKAQTSQWELQVMARRPAGNIVEADRQMRRSLDNAILLGAKTLSGLGARMITFYEISKRIDAESSDQRLFYTLLPRLPESPGAFSESQLCWINGHYPEDFAAACRAAS
;
A
#
# COMPACT_ATOMS: atom_id res chain seq x y z
N MET A 1 31.17 10.65 -17.67
CA MET A 1 30.35 10.66 -16.44
C MET A 1 28.99 10.05 -16.74
N LYS A 2 28.48 9.14 -15.93
CA LYS A 2 27.08 8.72 -16.03
C LYS A 2 26.22 9.93 -15.63
N THR A 3 25.29 10.34 -16.49
CA THR A 3 24.35 11.40 -16.18
C THR A 3 23.43 10.96 -15.05
N LEU A 4 23.36 11.74 -13.97
CA LEU A 4 22.38 11.51 -12.90
C LEU A 4 20.97 11.73 -13.47
N ARG A 5 20.13 10.70 -13.41
CA ARG A 5 18.74 10.76 -13.86
C ARG A 5 17.83 10.98 -12.66
N THR A 6 17.82 12.18 -12.13
CA THR A 6 16.96 12.58 -11.00
C THR A 6 16.36 13.94 -11.27
N CYS A 7 15.17 14.20 -10.76
CA CYS A 7 14.59 15.54 -10.79
C CYS A 7 15.15 16.48 -9.71
N VAL A 8 15.97 16.00 -8.77
CA VAL A 8 16.51 16.82 -7.68
C VAL A 8 17.84 17.41 -8.09
N SER A 9 17.86 18.72 -8.31
CA SER A 9 19.07 19.49 -8.61
C SER A 9 19.86 19.80 -7.33
N PRO A 10 21.20 19.94 -7.40
CA PRO A 10 22.04 20.23 -6.22
C PRO A 10 21.75 21.58 -5.54
N ASP A 11 21.13 22.50 -6.26
CA ASP A 11 20.71 23.82 -5.75
C ASP A 11 19.39 23.79 -4.96
N GLY A 12 18.78 22.59 -4.79
CA GLY A 12 17.51 22.45 -4.10
C GLY A 12 16.30 22.84 -4.95
N SER A 13 16.36 22.64 -6.25
CA SER A 13 15.25 22.83 -7.18
C SER A 13 14.86 21.53 -7.88
N PHE A 14 13.66 21.50 -8.49
CA PHE A 14 13.24 20.42 -9.36
C PHE A 14 13.53 20.68 -10.83
N ALA A 15 14.14 19.70 -11.50
CA ALA A 15 14.38 19.69 -12.95
C ALA A 15 13.49 18.66 -13.65
N TYR A 16 12.87 19.07 -14.75
CA TYR A 16 12.04 18.22 -15.60
C TYR A 16 12.01 18.76 -17.03
N ALA A 17 11.59 17.93 -17.98
CA ALA A 17 11.46 18.31 -19.37
C ALA A 17 9.99 18.52 -19.77
N ILE A 18 9.75 19.35 -20.78
CA ILE A 18 8.44 19.54 -21.41
C ILE A 18 8.58 19.21 -22.89
N HIS A 19 7.76 18.29 -23.35
CA HIS A 19 7.73 17.86 -24.73
C HIS A 19 6.44 18.31 -25.42
N ALA A 20 6.56 18.79 -26.66
CA ALA A 20 5.45 18.99 -27.58
C ALA A 20 5.69 18.02 -28.76
N PRO A 21 5.29 16.75 -28.64
CA PRO A 21 5.70 15.74 -29.61
C PRO A 21 5.07 15.98 -30.98
N ALA A 22 5.89 15.83 -32.02
CA ALA A 22 5.47 15.70 -33.40
C ALA A 22 6.10 14.43 -33.96
N PHE A 23 5.37 13.70 -34.77
CA PHE A 23 5.90 12.45 -35.30
C PHE A 23 5.25 12.08 -36.64
N ARG A 24 5.95 11.23 -37.37
CA ARG A 24 5.46 10.63 -38.61
C ARG A 24 5.56 9.11 -38.50
N VAL A 25 4.46 8.44 -38.79
CA VAL A 25 4.39 7.00 -38.83
C VAL A 25 4.24 6.55 -40.28
N LYS A 26 5.20 5.77 -40.77
CA LYS A 26 5.11 5.16 -42.10
C LYS A 26 4.02 4.09 -42.09
N ASN A 27 3.07 4.26 -43.00
CA ASN A 27 2.00 3.28 -43.14
C ASN A 27 2.51 2.05 -43.92
N LEU A 28 2.64 0.93 -43.24
CA LEU A 28 3.04 -0.36 -43.82
C LEU A 28 1.85 -1.27 -44.15
N ARG A 29 0.63 -0.86 -43.85
CA ARG A 29 -0.55 -1.73 -43.86
C ARG A 29 -1.76 -1.13 -44.58
N GLY A 30 -1.62 -0.13 -45.37
CA GLY A 30 -2.65 0.68 -46.02
C GLY A 30 -4.02 0.07 -46.28
N ASN A 31 -4.10 -1.06 -46.98
CA ASN A 31 -5.34 -1.76 -47.26
C ASN A 31 -5.45 -3.15 -46.63
N ASP A 32 -4.55 -3.46 -45.69
CA ASP A 32 -4.51 -4.76 -45.07
C ASP A 32 -5.75 -5.03 -44.22
N ARG A 33 -6.46 -6.11 -44.53
CA ARG A 33 -7.63 -6.59 -43.76
C ARG A 33 -8.78 -5.59 -43.63
N ILE A 34 -9.07 -4.86 -44.68
CA ILE A 34 -10.29 -4.06 -44.75
C ILE A 34 -11.51 -4.99 -45.00
N TYR A 35 -12.51 -4.89 -44.11
CA TYR A 35 -13.75 -5.64 -44.28
C TYR A 35 -14.92 -4.97 -43.57
N LYS A 36 -16.13 -5.45 -43.93
CA LYS A 36 -17.39 -4.98 -43.33
C LYS A 36 -17.46 -5.43 -41.87
N LEU A 37 -17.63 -4.46 -40.96
CA LEU A 37 -17.84 -4.69 -39.51
C LEU A 37 -19.32 -4.93 -39.19
N GLY A 38 -20.22 -4.31 -39.96
CA GLY A 38 -21.67 -4.34 -39.72
C GLY A 38 -22.41 -3.35 -40.59
N THR A 39 -23.54 -2.85 -40.09
CA THR A 39 -24.38 -1.88 -40.78
C THR A 39 -24.68 -0.73 -39.83
N PHE A 40 -24.65 0.50 -40.34
CA PHE A 40 -25.11 1.68 -39.61
C PHE A 40 -26.63 1.69 -39.47
N ASP A 41 -27.16 2.54 -38.57
CA ASP A 41 -28.61 2.67 -38.34
C ASP A 41 -29.38 3.13 -39.57
N ASP A 42 -28.72 3.85 -40.48
CA ASP A 42 -29.28 4.28 -41.77
C ASP A 42 -29.24 3.21 -42.87
N GLY A 43 -28.74 2.00 -42.54
CA GLY A 43 -28.60 0.88 -43.49
C GLY A 43 -27.30 0.88 -44.27
N GLY A 44 -26.43 1.88 -44.09
CA GLY A 44 -25.12 1.96 -44.74
C GLY A 44 -24.15 0.88 -44.27
N SER A 45 -23.21 0.46 -45.13
CA SER A 45 -22.14 -0.49 -44.74
C SER A 45 -21.12 0.15 -43.86
N CYS A 46 -20.88 -0.43 -42.69
CA CYS A 46 -19.79 -0.01 -41.79
C CYS A 46 -18.53 -0.88 -42.03
N GLU A 47 -17.44 -0.25 -42.42
CA GLU A 47 -16.13 -0.89 -42.64
C GLU A 47 -15.07 -0.38 -41.67
N ASN A 48 -14.06 -1.21 -41.44
CA ASN A 48 -12.90 -0.83 -40.59
C ASN A 48 -11.85 0.02 -41.35
N ARG A 49 -12.22 0.60 -42.50
CA ARG A 49 -11.31 1.36 -43.38
C ARG A 49 -10.59 2.51 -42.68
N ILE A 50 -11.23 3.16 -41.71
CA ILE A 50 -10.63 4.25 -40.94
C ILE A 50 -9.36 3.83 -40.18
N ASN A 51 -9.24 2.53 -39.86
CA ASN A 51 -8.07 1.97 -39.17
C ASN A 51 -6.92 1.65 -40.12
N PHE A 52 -7.11 1.84 -41.43
CA PHE A 52 -6.13 1.56 -42.48
C PHE A 52 -5.98 2.78 -43.40
N PRO A 53 -5.40 3.89 -42.90
CA PRO A 53 -5.21 5.09 -43.70
C PRO A 53 -4.37 4.79 -44.95
N GLN A 54 -4.63 5.48 -46.06
CA GLN A 54 -3.99 5.22 -47.37
C GLN A 54 -2.54 5.71 -47.43
N GLY A 55 -2.15 6.64 -46.57
CA GLY A 55 -0.81 7.23 -46.56
C GLY A 55 -0.17 7.20 -45.20
N ASP A 56 1.05 7.69 -45.13
CA ASP A 56 1.74 7.89 -43.87
C ASP A 56 0.94 8.85 -42.98
N ILE A 57 0.97 8.60 -41.68
CA ILE A 57 0.29 9.45 -40.71
C ILE A 57 1.32 10.46 -40.20
N GLU A 58 0.98 11.73 -40.33
CA GLU A 58 1.80 12.83 -39.81
C GLU A 58 1.02 13.57 -38.71
N ILE A 59 1.60 13.62 -37.54
CA ILE A 59 1.10 14.37 -36.39
C ILE A 59 2.05 15.54 -36.19
N SER A 60 1.60 16.73 -36.56
CA SER A 60 2.40 17.97 -36.44
C SER A 60 2.57 18.44 -35.02
N SER A 61 1.56 18.14 -34.16
CA SER A 61 1.64 18.42 -32.73
C SER A 61 0.71 17.47 -31.99
N ALA A 62 1.14 16.99 -30.83
CA ALA A 62 0.33 16.27 -29.86
C ALA A 62 0.21 17.10 -28.57
N ASP A 63 -0.56 16.60 -27.59
CA ASP A 63 -0.62 17.22 -26.27
C ASP A 63 0.79 17.36 -25.69
N LYS A 64 1.05 18.50 -25.04
CA LYS A 64 2.29 18.68 -24.30
C LYS A 64 2.36 17.66 -23.16
N VAL A 65 3.55 17.16 -22.89
CA VAL A 65 3.81 16.17 -21.85
C VAL A 65 4.98 16.64 -21.00
N PHE A 66 4.79 16.66 -19.69
CA PHE A 66 5.90 16.79 -18.76
C PHE A 66 6.57 15.44 -18.56
N GLU A 67 7.88 15.39 -18.63
CA GLU A 67 8.71 14.26 -18.27
C GLU A 67 9.49 14.59 -17.01
N VAL A 68 9.14 13.92 -15.92
CA VAL A 68 9.68 14.16 -14.58
C VAL A 68 10.42 12.92 -14.12
N PRO A 69 11.77 12.90 -14.14
CA PRO A 69 12.53 11.83 -13.55
C PRO A 69 12.16 11.66 -12.07
N ASN A 70 12.10 10.42 -11.57
CA ASN A 70 11.88 10.21 -10.15
C ASN A 70 13.08 10.76 -9.35
N ALA A 71 12.84 11.23 -8.14
CA ALA A 71 13.91 11.64 -7.23
C ALA A 71 14.96 10.51 -7.08
N PHE A 72 14.50 9.27 -7.08
CA PHE A 72 15.33 8.06 -7.10
C PHE A 72 15.27 7.41 -8.50
N PRO A 73 16.35 7.48 -9.30
CA PRO A 73 16.35 7.06 -10.71
C PRO A 73 15.88 5.63 -10.97
N PHE A 74 16.09 4.73 -10.03
CA PHE A 74 15.66 3.33 -10.16
C PHE A 74 14.12 3.16 -10.09
N LYS A 75 13.39 4.20 -9.69
CA LYS A 75 11.93 4.24 -9.74
C LYS A 75 11.38 4.72 -11.09
N GLY A 76 12.24 5.18 -12.00
CA GLY A 76 11.88 5.54 -13.36
C GLY A 76 11.47 7.00 -13.56
N VAL A 77 10.49 7.24 -14.42
CA VAL A 77 10.07 8.56 -14.90
C VAL A 77 8.56 8.67 -14.88
N THR A 78 8.03 9.84 -14.53
CA THR A 78 6.58 10.12 -14.60
C THR A 78 6.32 11.04 -15.78
N TYR A 79 5.36 10.67 -16.62
CA TYR A 79 4.83 11.48 -17.71
C TYR A 79 3.47 12.05 -17.30
N ILE A 80 3.30 13.37 -17.45
CA ILE A 80 2.05 14.06 -17.15
C ILE A 80 1.53 14.69 -18.44
N ASN A 81 0.36 14.22 -18.92
CA ASN A 81 -0.33 14.80 -20.05
C ASN A 81 -0.98 16.11 -19.62
N THR A 82 -0.58 17.22 -20.24
CA THR A 82 -1.04 18.56 -19.83
C THR A 82 -2.54 18.75 -19.98
N ARG A 83 -3.16 18.21 -21.04
CA ARG A 83 -4.61 18.36 -21.26
C ARG A 83 -5.41 17.73 -20.11
N TRP A 84 -5.02 16.55 -19.65
CA TRP A 84 -5.69 15.91 -18.52
C TRP A 84 -5.41 16.61 -17.20
N ALA A 85 -4.15 17.02 -17.01
CA ALA A 85 -3.76 17.72 -15.79
C ALA A 85 -4.42 19.10 -15.69
N ASP A 86 -4.52 19.85 -16.79
CA ASP A 86 -5.20 21.15 -16.85
C ASP A 86 -6.71 21.03 -16.56
N GLU A 87 -7.34 19.95 -17.00
CA GLU A 87 -8.75 19.68 -16.65
C GLU A 87 -8.93 19.42 -15.14
N ASN A 88 -8.04 18.63 -14.54
CA ASN A 88 -8.07 18.38 -13.11
C ASN A 88 -7.67 19.61 -12.28
N ALA A 89 -6.79 20.45 -12.80
CA ALA A 89 -6.37 21.70 -12.16
C ALA A 89 -7.49 22.73 -11.98
N LYS A 90 -8.59 22.62 -12.76
CA LYS A 90 -9.75 23.52 -12.61
C LYS A 90 -10.46 23.37 -11.27
N ASP A 91 -10.45 22.18 -10.72
CA ASP A 91 -11.05 21.84 -9.43
C ASP A 91 -10.37 20.59 -8.84
N PRO A 92 -9.15 20.70 -8.30
CA PRO A 92 -8.41 19.54 -7.82
C PRO A 92 -9.15 18.77 -6.72
N GLU A 93 -9.80 19.48 -5.81
CA GLU A 93 -10.51 18.92 -4.66
C GLU A 93 -11.78 18.16 -5.08
N GLY A 94 -12.45 18.61 -6.15
CA GLY A 94 -13.67 18.01 -6.70
C GLY A 94 -13.44 17.01 -7.85
N ARG A 95 -12.20 16.82 -8.33
CA ARG A 95 -11.91 15.96 -9.47
C ARG A 95 -10.88 14.85 -9.20
N ILE A 96 -9.95 15.08 -8.26
CA ILE A 96 -8.92 14.09 -7.91
C ILE A 96 -9.42 13.24 -6.75
N TYR A 97 -10.35 12.35 -7.03
CA TYR A 97 -10.90 11.37 -6.11
C TYR A 97 -11.44 10.16 -6.88
N LEU A 98 -11.59 9.03 -6.22
CA LEU A 98 -12.33 7.90 -6.79
C LEU A 98 -13.82 8.05 -6.47
N PRO A 99 -14.69 7.97 -7.48
CA PRO A 99 -16.13 8.11 -7.26
C PRO A 99 -16.63 7.00 -6.33
N LYS A 100 -17.62 7.34 -5.51
CA LYS A 100 -18.29 6.32 -4.69
C LYS A 100 -18.95 5.30 -5.60
N PRO A 101 -18.87 4.00 -5.27
CA PRO A 101 -19.59 2.97 -5.98
C PRO A 101 -21.11 3.29 -6.00
N PRO A 102 -21.84 2.88 -7.06
CA PRO A 102 -23.29 3.01 -7.10
C PRO A 102 -23.93 2.18 -5.98
N GLU A 103 -25.14 2.57 -5.58
CA GLU A 103 -25.95 1.75 -4.67
C GLU A 103 -26.35 0.44 -5.36
N VAL A 104 -26.15 -0.67 -4.67
CA VAL A 104 -26.49 -2.02 -5.12
C VAL A 104 -27.30 -2.72 -4.04
N SER A 105 -28.56 -3.02 -4.34
CA SER A 105 -29.46 -3.74 -3.45
C SER A 105 -30.24 -4.80 -4.22
N PHE A 106 -30.17 -6.04 -3.76
CA PHE A 106 -30.95 -7.15 -4.28
C PHE A 106 -32.43 -6.97 -3.94
N SER A 107 -32.73 -6.48 -2.74
CA SER A 107 -34.08 -6.15 -2.30
C SER A 107 -34.74 -5.10 -3.20
N SER A 108 -34.00 -4.07 -3.61
CA SER A 108 -34.51 -3.06 -4.55
C SER A 108 -34.83 -3.62 -5.94
N VAL A 109 -34.00 -4.56 -6.43
CA VAL A 109 -34.26 -5.25 -7.71
C VAL A 109 -35.54 -6.08 -7.61
N LEU A 110 -35.73 -6.84 -6.54
CA LEU A 110 -36.95 -7.64 -6.33
C LEU A 110 -38.20 -6.75 -6.30
N SER A 111 -38.13 -5.62 -5.57
CA SER A 111 -39.23 -4.65 -5.50
C SER A 111 -39.58 -4.06 -6.88
N ALA A 112 -38.59 -3.77 -7.71
CA ALA A 112 -38.79 -3.24 -9.07
C ALA A 112 -39.43 -4.26 -10.00
N TRP A 113 -39.28 -5.55 -9.76
CA TRP A 113 -39.89 -6.62 -10.57
C TRP A 113 -41.36 -6.91 -10.21
N GLY A 114 -41.94 -6.16 -9.28
CA GLY A 114 -43.38 -6.18 -9.00
C GLY A 114 -43.78 -7.15 -7.88
N GLU A 115 -42.87 -7.65 -7.08
CA GLU A 115 -43.24 -8.33 -5.85
C GLU A 115 -43.76 -7.29 -4.84
N LYS A 116 -45.04 -7.42 -4.49
CA LYS A 116 -45.71 -6.49 -3.56
C LYS A 116 -45.20 -6.55 -2.11
N GLN A 117 -44.42 -7.53 -1.76
CA GLN A 117 -43.78 -7.68 -0.46
C GLN A 117 -42.33 -8.11 -0.64
N ILE A 118 -41.40 -7.42 0.01
CA ILE A 118 -40.01 -7.87 0.10
C ILE A 118 -40.04 -9.22 0.84
N PRO A 119 -39.42 -10.27 0.29
CA PRO A 119 -39.38 -11.59 0.93
C PRO A 119 -38.84 -11.51 2.35
N SER A 120 -39.34 -12.36 3.25
CA SER A 120 -38.76 -12.50 4.58
C SER A 120 -37.28 -12.88 4.53
N GLY A 121 -36.53 -12.62 5.58
CA GLY A 121 -35.10 -12.98 5.62
C GLY A 121 -34.83 -14.44 5.24
N VAL A 122 -35.69 -15.38 5.64
CA VAL A 122 -35.57 -16.81 5.29
C VAL A 122 -35.80 -17.05 3.79
N GLU A 123 -36.80 -16.40 3.19
CA GLU A 123 -37.10 -16.52 1.76
C GLU A 123 -36.01 -15.85 0.95
N LYS A 124 -35.54 -14.69 1.35
CA LYS A 124 -34.41 -13.98 0.72
C LYS A 124 -33.14 -14.85 0.71
N ILE A 125 -32.81 -15.51 1.83
CA ILE A 125 -31.68 -16.44 1.91
C ILE A 125 -31.83 -17.58 0.90
N LYS A 126 -33.02 -18.17 0.76
CA LYS A 126 -33.26 -19.22 -0.26
C LYS A 126 -33.05 -18.72 -1.69
N MET A 127 -33.48 -17.50 -2.00
CA MET A 127 -33.27 -16.89 -3.31
C MET A 127 -31.78 -16.64 -3.57
N LEU A 128 -31.07 -16.11 -2.58
CA LEU A 128 -29.61 -15.88 -2.66
C LEU A 128 -28.83 -17.20 -2.80
N GLN A 129 -29.25 -18.26 -2.09
CA GLN A 129 -28.66 -19.61 -2.21
C GLN A 129 -28.85 -20.22 -3.60
N ALA A 130 -29.97 -19.89 -4.28
CA ALA A 130 -30.23 -20.35 -5.64
C ALA A 130 -29.38 -19.64 -6.70
N MET A 131 -28.75 -18.51 -6.36
CA MET A 131 -27.83 -17.82 -7.26
C MET A 131 -26.52 -18.59 -7.44
N PRO A 132 -25.94 -18.57 -8.65
CA PRO A 132 -24.55 -19.02 -8.82
C PRO A 132 -23.58 -18.25 -7.93
N GLU A 133 -22.55 -18.93 -7.41
CA GLU A 133 -21.56 -18.35 -6.50
C GLU A 133 -20.96 -17.01 -7.00
N PRO A 134 -20.64 -16.82 -8.31
CA PRO A 134 -20.11 -15.54 -8.78
C PRO A 134 -21.08 -14.36 -8.57
N LEU A 135 -22.40 -14.59 -8.65
CA LEU A 135 -23.39 -13.55 -8.36
C LEU A 135 -23.50 -13.25 -6.86
N GLN A 136 -23.42 -14.29 -6.01
CA GLN A 136 -23.37 -14.10 -4.56
C GLN A 136 -22.12 -13.28 -4.15
N LEU A 137 -20.97 -13.58 -4.74
CA LEU A 137 -19.72 -12.85 -4.50
C LEU A 137 -19.78 -11.42 -5.03
N ALA A 138 -20.38 -11.20 -6.20
CA ALA A 138 -20.57 -9.85 -6.74
C ALA A 138 -21.47 -9.01 -5.82
N LEU A 139 -22.56 -9.57 -5.33
CA LEU A 139 -23.44 -8.89 -4.38
C LEU A 139 -22.75 -8.65 -3.03
N ALA A 140 -21.97 -9.60 -2.54
CA ALA A 140 -21.21 -9.46 -1.31
C ALA A 140 -20.14 -8.36 -1.40
N GLU A 141 -19.48 -8.21 -2.56
CA GLU A 141 -18.44 -7.19 -2.78
C GLU A 141 -19.04 -5.79 -3.01
N THR A 142 -20.11 -5.71 -3.82
CA THR A 142 -20.65 -4.43 -4.28
C THR A 142 -21.92 -3.99 -3.57
N GLY A 143 -22.57 -4.90 -2.83
CA GLY A 143 -23.82 -4.63 -2.10
C GLY A 143 -23.68 -3.50 -1.10
N THR A 144 -24.69 -2.61 -1.09
CA THR A 144 -24.77 -1.46 -0.17
C THR A 144 -25.95 -1.57 0.79
N ASP A 145 -26.81 -2.58 0.59
CA ASP A 145 -27.97 -2.85 1.44
C ASP A 145 -27.58 -3.74 2.62
N PRO A 146 -27.66 -3.23 3.87
CA PRO A 146 -27.26 -3.98 5.06
C PRO A 146 -28.03 -5.31 5.24
N ASP A 147 -29.33 -5.33 4.93
CA ASP A 147 -30.17 -6.52 5.11
C ASP A 147 -29.81 -7.62 4.10
N ASP A 148 -29.46 -7.26 2.87
CA ASP A 148 -28.98 -8.20 1.86
C ASP A 148 -27.64 -8.81 2.29
N LEU A 149 -26.73 -7.99 2.82
CA LEU A 149 -25.42 -8.41 3.30
C LEU A 149 -25.52 -9.30 4.54
N VAL A 150 -26.44 -9.01 5.45
CA VAL A 150 -26.72 -9.87 6.62
C VAL A 150 -27.23 -11.24 6.18
N CYS A 151 -28.13 -11.31 5.18
CA CYS A 151 -28.57 -12.59 4.62
C CYS A 151 -27.40 -13.40 4.04
N LEU A 152 -26.50 -12.77 3.33
CA LEU A 152 -25.28 -13.41 2.80
C LEU A 152 -24.32 -13.83 3.93
N ALA A 153 -24.23 -13.07 5.02
CA ALA A 153 -23.42 -13.42 6.18
C ALA A 153 -23.90 -14.70 6.85
N HIS A 154 -25.22 -14.86 6.99
CA HIS A 154 -25.82 -16.12 7.49
C HIS A 154 -25.58 -17.33 6.56
N MET A 155 -25.38 -17.10 5.27
CA MET A 155 -24.96 -18.16 4.35
C MET A 155 -23.47 -18.50 4.50
N ALA A 156 -22.67 -17.54 4.91
CA ALA A 156 -21.22 -17.71 4.99
C ALA A 156 -20.75 -18.39 6.27
N CYS A 157 -21.40 -18.17 7.42
CA CYS A 157 -20.99 -18.70 8.72
C CYS A 157 -22.15 -18.76 9.72
N ASP A 158 -21.93 -19.44 10.84
CA ASP A 158 -22.87 -19.50 11.96
C ASP A 158 -22.52 -18.49 13.05
N PHE A 159 -23.51 -17.71 13.50
CA PHE A 159 -23.40 -16.71 14.55
C PHE A 159 -23.96 -17.17 15.89
N VAL A 160 -23.39 -16.67 16.97
CA VAL A 160 -23.97 -16.70 18.31
C VAL A 160 -24.62 -15.34 18.56
N PHE A 161 -25.85 -15.34 19.05
CA PHE A 161 -26.62 -14.12 19.30
C PHE A 161 -26.85 -13.89 20.78
N ASP A 162 -26.74 -12.66 21.22
CA ASP A 162 -27.18 -12.23 22.54
C ASP A 162 -28.69 -12.38 22.66
N LYS A 163 -29.15 -13.03 23.73
CA LYS A 163 -30.57 -13.33 23.92
C LYS A 163 -31.45 -12.12 24.18
N ASN A 164 -30.87 -11.02 24.68
CA ASN A 164 -31.61 -9.83 25.08
C ASN A 164 -31.71 -8.83 23.95
N SER A 165 -30.59 -8.60 23.26
CA SER A 165 -30.50 -7.60 22.19
C SER A 165 -30.78 -8.17 20.79
N GLY A 166 -30.66 -9.50 20.62
CA GLY A 166 -30.75 -10.15 19.32
C GLY A 166 -29.58 -9.84 18.37
N ARG A 167 -28.51 -9.22 18.88
CA ARG A 167 -27.32 -8.88 18.09
C ARG A 167 -26.32 -10.03 18.08
N PRO A 168 -25.52 -10.18 17.02
CA PRO A 168 -24.44 -11.14 17.02
C PRO A 168 -23.38 -10.75 18.07
N GLU A 169 -22.97 -11.72 18.90
CA GLU A 169 -21.93 -11.55 19.93
C GLU A 169 -20.67 -12.38 19.63
N GLY A 170 -20.73 -13.29 18.64
CA GLY A 170 -19.61 -14.12 18.25
C GLY A 170 -19.92 -15.08 17.12
N LEU A 171 -18.91 -15.81 16.67
CA LEU A 171 -19.07 -16.93 15.75
C LEU A 171 -19.21 -18.24 16.54
N VAL A 172 -19.89 -19.21 15.94
CA VAL A 172 -19.89 -20.59 16.46
C VAL A 172 -18.53 -21.22 16.16
N TYR A 173 -17.88 -21.79 17.18
CA TYR A 173 -16.61 -22.49 17.02
C TYR A 173 -16.78 -24.01 17.19
N GLN A 174 -15.99 -24.74 16.44
CA GLN A 174 -15.87 -26.21 16.56
C GLN A 174 -14.44 -26.61 16.87
N LYS A 175 -14.24 -27.78 17.49
CA LYS A 175 -12.91 -28.35 17.74
C LYS A 175 -12.29 -28.74 16.39
N GLY A 176 -11.18 -28.15 16.02
CA GLY A 176 -10.40 -28.53 14.86
C GLY A 176 -9.40 -29.66 15.13
N LYS A 177 -8.61 -30.04 14.15
CA LYS A 177 -7.50 -31.00 14.33
C LYS A 177 -6.57 -30.50 15.43
N GLY A 178 -6.23 -31.39 16.39
CA GLY A 178 -5.37 -31.05 17.52
C GLY A 178 -6.03 -30.18 18.58
N ALA A 179 -7.37 -30.27 18.74
CA ALA A 179 -8.18 -29.52 19.72
C ALA A 179 -8.15 -27.96 19.52
N ARG A 180 -7.65 -27.46 18.41
CA ARG A 180 -7.67 -26.01 18.11
C ARG A 180 -9.09 -25.57 17.74
N PRO A 181 -9.60 -24.46 18.30
CA PRO A 181 -10.89 -23.92 17.91
C PRO A 181 -10.85 -23.42 16.45
N ARG A 182 -11.90 -23.68 15.69
CA ARG A 182 -12.11 -23.14 14.34
C ARG A 182 -13.51 -22.58 14.23
N ALA A 183 -13.65 -21.40 13.66
CA ALA A 183 -14.96 -20.85 13.37
C ALA A 183 -15.68 -21.74 12.34
N LYS A 184 -16.99 -21.90 12.54
CA LYS A 184 -17.85 -22.69 11.65
C LYS A 184 -18.23 -21.86 10.44
N ILE A 185 -17.33 -21.81 9.48
CA ILE A 185 -17.48 -21.09 8.21
C ILE A 185 -17.87 -22.08 7.13
N HIS A 186 -18.99 -21.83 6.46
CA HIS A 186 -19.52 -22.67 5.38
C HIS A 186 -18.90 -22.32 4.03
N ASN A 187 -18.69 -21.02 3.78
CA ASN A 187 -18.05 -20.51 2.58
C ASN A 187 -17.00 -19.46 2.95
N HIS A 188 -15.73 -19.85 2.91
CA HIS A 188 -14.62 -18.98 3.27
C HIS A 188 -14.45 -17.78 2.36
N THR A 189 -14.71 -17.93 1.06
CA THR A 189 -14.59 -16.84 0.09
C THR A 189 -15.67 -15.78 0.33
N LEU A 190 -16.92 -16.22 0.50
CA LEU A 190 -18.04 -15.33 0.80
C LEU A 190 -17.85 -14.61 2.14
N PHE A 191 -17.40 -15.35 3.17
CA PHE A 191 -17.08 -14.79 4.48
C PHE A 191 -16.03 -13.68 4.39
N GLU A 192 -14.95 -13.93 3.65
CA GLU A 192 -13.86 -12.96 3.47
C GLU A 192 -14.34 -11.68 2.78
N VAL A 193 -15.13 -11.82 1.71
CA VAL A 193 -15.67 -10.67 0.98
C VAL A 193 -16.59 -9.85 1.86
N LEU A 194 -17.52 -10.49 2.56
CA LEU A 194 -18.48 -9.81 3.44
C LEU A 194 -17.81 -9.10 4.61
N ALA A 195 -16.82 -9.74 5.24
CA ALA A 195 -16.08 -9.14 6.35
C ALA A 195 -15.35 -7.85 5.94
N ASN A 196 -15.10 -7.65 4.65
CA ASN A 196 -14.46 -6.47 4.10
C ASN A 196 -15.45 -5.46 3.47
N ASN A 197 -16.75 -5.77 3.41
CA ASN A 197 -17.74 -4.83 2.89
C ASN A 197 -18.10 -3.78 3.95
N PRO A 198 -17.90 -2.48 3.68
CA PRO A 198 -18.14 -1.42 4.66
C PRO A 198 -19.63 -1.22 5.01
N HIS A 199 -20.54 -1.74 4.19
CA HIS A 199 -21.99 -1.62 4.39
C HIS A 199 -22.60 -2.77 5.21
N LEU A 200 -21.83 -3.84 5.48
CA LEU A 200 -22.26 -4.86 6.44
C LEU A 200 -22.34 -4.21 7.83
N PRO A 201 -23.42 -4.41 8.63
CA PRO A 201 -23.54 -3.83 9.95
C PRO A 201 -22.31 -4.10 10.84
N GLU A 202 -21.93 -3.10 11.64
CA GLU A 202 -20.70 -3.11 12.42
C GLU A 202 -20.63 -4.29 13.40
N ASP A 203 -21.74 -4.62 14.06
CA ASP A 203 -21.85 -5.73 14.96
C ASP A 203 -21.56 -7.09 14.28
N TYR A 204 -22.00 -7.27 13.03
CA TYR A 204 -21.63 -8.45 12.22
C TYR A 204 -20.16 -8.42 11.82
N ARG A 205 -19.64 -7.30 11.38
CA ARG A 205 -18.23 -7.17 11.01
C ARG A 205 -17.30 -7.45 12.18
N ASP A 206 -17.64 -6.95 13.37
CA ASP A 206 -16.84 -7.13 14.57
C ASP A 206 -16.71 -8.60 14.97
N VAL A 207 -17.79 -9.38 14.89
CA VAL A 207 -17.74 -10.81 15.23
C VAL A 207 -17.13 -11.67 14.12
N MET A 208 -17.11 -11.19 12.87
CA MET A 208 -16.44 -11.84 11.74
C MET A 208 -14.92 -11.61 11.73
N VAL A 209 -14.39 -10.80 12.63
CA VAL A 209 -12.95 -10.62 12.78
C VAL A 209 -12.30 -11.93 13.22
N LEU A 210 -11.36 -12.38 12.43
CA LEU A 210 -10.61 -13.57 12.70
C LEU A 210 -9.46 -13.25 13.66
N ARG A 211 -9.46 -13.92 14.82
CA ARG A 211 -8.45 -13.68 15.85
C ARG A 211 -7.20 -14.52 15.61
N PRO A 212 -6.02 -13.98 15.92
CA PRO A 212 -4.77 -14.71 15.81
C PRO A 212 -4.80 -16.07 16.54
N GLY A 213 -4.24 -17.10 15.90
CA GLY A 213 -4.16 -18.46 16.47
C GLY A 213 -5.45 -19.28 16.38
N VAL A 214 -6.58 -18.69 16.01
CA VAL A 214 -7.87 -19.37 15.88
C VAL A 214 -8.07 -19.94 14.49
N GLN A 215 -7.47 -19.34 13.50
CA GLN A 215 -7.62 -19.75 12.10
C GLN A 215 -6.26 -19.86 11.41
N GLY A 216 -6.21 -20.77 10.43
CA GLY A 216 -5.03 -21.03 9.66
C GLY A 216 -4.27 -22.30 10.05
N ALA A 217 -3.41 -22.74 9.15
CA ALA A 217 -2.70 -24.01 9.28
C ALA A 217 -1.50 -23.91 10.23
N ASN A 218 -0.87 -22.77 10.33
CA ASN A 218 0.37 -22.58 11.07
C ASN A 218 0.15 -21.79 12.37
N PRO A 219 0.88 -22.10 13.45
CA PRO A 219 0.87 -21.28 14.64
C PRO A 219 1.45 -19.89 14.32
N ILE A 220 0.86 -18.86 14.94
CA ILE A 220 1.43 -17.52 14.89
C ILE A 220 2.63 -17.52 15.83
N THR A 221 3.81 -17.31 15.26
CA THR A 221 5.06 -17.19 16.00
C THR A 221 5.62 -15.79 15.78
N ALA A 222 6.15 -15.22 16.84
CA ALA A 222 6.77 -13.89 16.77
C ALA A 222 8.13 -13.92 16.07
N GLU A 223 8.83 -15.04 16.19
CA GLU A 223 10.17 -15.24 15.63
C GLU A 223 10.26 -16.63 15.02
N TYR A 224 10.97 -16.72 13.91
CA TYR A 224 11.31 -17.98 13.28
C TYR A 224 12.77 -18.31 13.60
N THR A 225 12.97 -19.45 14.27
CA THR A 225 14.29 -20.02 14.53
C THR A 225 14.42 -21.31 13.74
N ALA A 226 15.41 -21.41 12.89
CA ALA A 226 15.70 -22.65 12.19
C ALA A 226 16.12 -23.74 13.16
N ALA A 227 15.82 -25.01 12.85
CA ALA A 227 16.11 -26.16 13.72
C ALA A 227 17.62 -26.33 14.01
N ASP A 228 18.49 -25.80 13.18
CA ASP A 228 19.94 -25.78 13.34
C ASP A 228 20.47 -24.58 14.14
N GLY A 229 19.59 -23.79 14.78
CA GLY A 229 19.92 -22.60 15.51
C GLY A 229 20.24 -21.37 14.65
N GLY A 230 20.19 -21.50 13.34
CA GLY A 230 20.31 -20.39 12.39
C GLY A 230 19.01 -19.57 12.33
N CYS A 231 19.12 -18.24 12.33
CA CYS A 231 17.97 -17.38 12.10
C CYS A 231 17.77 -17.18 10.59
N ARG A 232 16.67 -17.71 10.06
CA ARG A 232 16.33 -17.61 8.64
C ARG A 232 15.09 -16.77 8.44
N VAL A 233 15.17 -15.48 8.70
CA VAL A 233 14.06 -14.54 8.51
C VAL A 233 13.53 -14.59 7.08
N TYR A 234 14.39 -14.79 6.08
CA TYR A 234 13.97 -15.01 4.70
C TYR A 234 13.11 -16.25 4.51
N GLU A 235 13.44 -17.35 5.18
CA GLU A 235 12.64 -18.57 5.11
C GLU A 235 11.27 -18.36 5.75
N TYR A 236 11.22 -17.63 6.87
CA TYR A 236 9.95 -17.26 7.48
C TYR A 236 9.10 -16.39 6.55
N LEU A 237 9.66 -15.31 6.00
CA LEU A 237 8.97 -14.44 5.06
C LEU A 237 8.52 -15.21 3.82
N ARG A 238 9.38 -16.02 3.24
CA ARG A 238 9.07 -16.84 2.07
C ARG A 238 7.99 -17.87 2.36
N SER A 239 8.07 -18.57 3.47
CA SER A 239 7.12 -19.62 3.85
C SER A 239 5.75 -19.06 4.24
N ASN A 240 5.70 -17.84 4.78
CA ASN A 240 4.48 -17.20 5.26
C ASN A 240 3.92 -16.14 4.32
N SER A 241 4.60 -15.81 3.23
CA SER A 241 4.09 -14.90 2.21
C SER A 241 2.88 -15.47 1.45
N TYR A 242 2.69 -16.79 1.54
CA TYR A 242 1.63 -17.51 0.86
C TYR A 242 0.92 -18.43 1.83
N ILE A 243 -0.14 -17.95 2.43
CA ILE A 243 -1.06 -18.80 3.20
C ILE A 243 -2.35 -18.89 2.40
N PRO A 244 -2.55 -19.95 1.59
CA PRO A 244 -3.71 -20.07 0.71
C PRO A 244 -5.03 -20.26 1.46
N TRP A 245 -4.97 -20.62 2.74
CA TRP A 245 -6.13 -20.94 3.56
C TRP A 245 -5.94 -20.42 4.99
N GLY A 246 -6.52 -19.36 5.30
CA GLY A 246 -6.42 -18.81 6.64
C GLY A 246 -5.36 -17.74 6.70
N HIS A 247 -5.88 -16.59 6.69
CA HIS A 247 -5.12 -15.38 6.74
C HIS A 247 -5.18 -14.84 8.15
N TYR A 248 -4.08 -14.31 8.58
CA TYR A 248 -4.00 -13.65 9.85
C TYR A 248 -3.74 -12.21 9.61
N ALA A 249 -4.55 -11.38 10.19
CA ALA A 249 -4.10 -10.06 10.41
C ALA A 249 -2.89 -10.10 11.33
N ALA A 250 -1.96 -9.24 11.07
CA ALA A 250 -0.99 -8.92 12.07
C ALA A 250 -1.71 -8.50 13.34
N ASN A 251 -1.26 -8.98 14.48
CA ASN A 251 -1.80 -8.56 15.75
C ASN A 251 -1.65 -7.07 15.91
N MET A 252 -2.76 -6.41 16.08
CA MET A 252 -2.78 -5.12 16.71
C MET A 252 -2.55 -5.29 18.20
N ALA A 253 -2.01 -4.28 18.87
CA ALA A 253 -1.67 -4.37 20.29
C ALA A 253 -2.84 -4.74 21.18
N GLU A 254 -4.08 -4.49 20.77
CA GLU A 254 -5.30 -4.70 21.52
C GLU A 254 -6.18 -5.85 20.97
N ASP A 255 -5.63 -6.71 20.13
CA ASP A 255 -6.35 -7.81 19.47
C ASP A 255 -7.63 -7.39 18.72
N SER A 256 -7.83 -6.10 18.50
CA SER A 256 -8.99 -5.59 17.77
C SER A 256 -8.57 -5.13 16.38
N ILE A 257 -9.37 -5.49 15.39
CA ILE A 257 -9.15 -5.13 14.00
C ILE A 257 -10.24 -4.18 13.58
N ARG A 258 -9.83 -3.10 12.94
CA ARG A 258 -10.75 -2.09 12.43
C ARG A 258 -11.01 -2.36 10.95
N TYR A 259 -12.26 -2.27 10.55
CA TYR A 259 -12.67 -2.47 9.15
C TYR A 259 -12.61 -1.18 8.33
N SER A 260 -12.58 -0.03 8.99
CA SER A 260 -12.45 1.25 8.33
C SER A 260 -11.20 1.96 8.80
N ILE A 261 -10.43 2.55 7.87
CA ILE A 261 -9.31 3.39 8.24
C ILE A 261 -9.76 4.63 9.00
N ALA A 262 -11.01 5.08 8.80
CA ALA A 262 -11.59 6.20 9.53
C ALA A 262 -11.70 5.90 11.04
N ASP A 263 -11.93 4.63 11.39
CA ASP A 263 -12.09 4.20 12.78
C ASP A 263 -10.75 4.03 13.52
N LEU A 264 -9.64 3.97 12.79
CA LEU A 264 -8.31 3.87 13.40
C LEU A 264 -7.99 5.12 14.22
N ALA A 265 -7.75 4.91 15.50
CA ALA A 265 -7.22 5.95 16.38
C ALA A 265 -5.68 5.95 16.30
N ILE A 266 -5.08 7.05 16.75
CA ILE A 266 -3.61 7.12 16.87
C ILE A 266 -3.06 6.09 17.87
N SER A 267 -3.85 5.67 18.86
CA SER A 267 -3.51 4.58 19.78
C SER A 267 -3.33 3.26 19.06
N ASP A 268 -4.20 2.94 18.09
CA ASP A 268 -4.11 1.73 17.28
C ASP A 268 -2.81 1.72 16.46
N MET A 269 -2.53 2.85 15.80
CA MET A 269 -1.29 3.00 15.02
C MET A 269 -0.04 2.87 15.89
N ARG A 270 -0.03 3.55 17.04
CA ARG A 270 1.08 3.47 17.99
C ARG A 270 1.26 2.07 18.56
N GLY A 271 0.17 1.34 18.82
CA GLY A 271 0.22 -0.03 19.28
C GLY A 271 0.88 -0.98 18.26
N MET A 272 0.49 -0.88 16.98
CA MET A 272 1.12 -1.66 15.90
C MET A 272 2.62 -1.34 15.77
N ARG A 273 2.96 -0.06 15.75
CA ARG A 273 4.34 0.40 15.60
C ARG A 273 5.19 0.08 16.83
N HIS A 274 4.59 0.15 18.03
CA HIS A 274 5.25 -0.24 19.27
C HIS A 274 5.72 -1.70 19.22
N LEU A 275 4.90 -2.61 18.72
CA LEU A 275 5.24 -4.02 18.56
C LEU A 275 6.44 -4.20 17.61
N TYR A 276 6.46 -3.49 16.51
CA TYR A 276 7.60 -3.46 15.58
C TYR A 276 8.88 -2.94 16.24
N TYR A 277 8.81 -1.79 16.92
CA TYR A 277 9.97 -1.22 17.63
C TYR A 277 10.49 -2.15 18.69
N GLN A 278 9.62 -2.66 19.57
CA GLN A 278 10.04 -3.54 20.65
C GLN A 278 10.77 -4.77 20.14
N ARG A 279 10.18 -5.51 19.21
CA ARG A 279 10.76 -6.76 18.69
C ARG A 279 12.08 -6.51 17.99
N THR A 280 12.17 -5.47 17.19
CA THR A 280 13.40 -5.08 16.50
C THR A 280 14.50 -4.72 17.49
N TYR A 281 14.19 -3.91 18.52
CA TYR A 281 15.20 -3.49 19.48
C TYR A 281 15.62 -4.64 20.40
N VAL A 282 14.71 -5.49 20.82
CA VAL A 282 15.06 -6.69 21.59
C VAL A 282 16.02 -7.58 20.80
N ARG A 283 15.74 -7.80 19.52
CA ARG A 283 16.61 -8.60 18.65
C ARG A 283 17.99 -7.98 18.46
N ILE A 284 18.08 -6.68 18.21
CA ILE A 284 19.36 -5.97 18.11
C ILE A 284 20.13 -6.02 19.44
N ALA A 285 19.43 -5.83 20.56
CA ALA A 285 20.03 -5.90 21.89
C ALA A 285 20.67 -7.27 22.16
N GLU A 286 20.03 -8.35 21.72
CA GLU A 286 20.57 -9.71 21.81
C GLU A 286 21.90 -9.84 21.05
N ASP A 287 21.97 -9.41 19.79
CA ASP A 287 23.20 -9.43 18.99
C ASP A 287 24.32 -8.61 19.65
N LEU A 288 23.97 -7.49 20.29
CA LEU A 288 24.93 -6.61 20.95
C LEU A 288 25.28 -7.05 22.39
N GLY A 289 24.65 -8.11 22.89
CA GLY A 289 24.84 -8.60 24.27
C GLY A 289 24.27 -7.67 25.35
N ILE A 290 23.24 -6.88 24.99
CA ILE A 290 22.52 -5.99 25.91
C ILE A 290 21.41 -6.77 26.58
N LYS A 291 21.44 -6.90 27.92
CA LYS A 291 20.40 -7.60 28.66
C LYS A 291 19.08 -6.83 28.65
N VAL A 292 17.99 -7.50 28.29
CA VAL A 292 16.62 -7.00 28.37
C VAL A 292 15.87 -7.83 29.41
N LYS A 293 15.36 -7.18 30.46
CA LYS A 293 14.71 -7.89 31.59
C LYS A 293 13.34 -8.47 31.25
N LYS A 294 12.65 -7.90 30.25
CA LYS A 294 11.26 -8.18 29.90
C LYS A 294 11.10 -8.52 28.42
N GLU A 295 11.98 -9.32 27.87
CA GLU A 295 12.00 -9.65 26.43
C GLU A 295 10.71 -10.31 25.92
N LYS A 296 9.96 -10.98 26.81
CA LYS A 296 8.67 -11.65 26.51
C LYS A 296 7.44 -10.87 26.97
N GLU A 297 7.64 -9.72 27.62
CA GLU A 297 6.56 -8.85 28.08
C GLU A 297 6.50 -7.59 27.24
N GLN A 298 5.39 -6.88 27.32
CA GLN A 298 5.27 -5.57 26.69
C GLN A 298 6.14 -4.56 27.46
N LEU A 299 7.12 -3.98 26.76
CA LEU A 299 7.90 -2.86 27.28
C LEU A 299 7.07 -1.58 27.19
N ARG A 300 7.19 -0.72 28.21
CA ARG A 300 6.60 0.62 28.13
C ARG A 300 7.41 1.51 27.18
N GLU A 301 6.79 2.61 26.75
CA GLU A 301 7.42 3.53 25.79
C GLU A 301 8.75 4.13 26.30
N ASP A 302 8.88 4.38 27.61
CA ASP A 302 10.11 4.83 28.23
C ASP A 302 11.18 3.73 28.27
N GLU A 303 10.78 2.48 28.51
CA GLU A 303 11.69 1.32 28.48
C GLU A 303 12.19 1.05 27.05
N ILE A 304 11.34 1.21 26.04
CA ILE A 304 11.74 1.14 24.63
C ILE A 304 12.73 2.22 24.25
N GLU A 305 12.52 3.46 24.71
CA GLU A 305 13.44 4.56 24.42
C GLU A 305 14.78 4.38 25.15
N ASP A 306 14.77 3.88 26.40
CA ASP A 306 16.01 3.51 27.11
C ASP A 306 16.78 2.42 26.35
N LEU A 307 16.07 1.37 25.92
CA LEU A 307 16.67 0.29 25.15
C LEU A 307 17.28 0.80 23.85
N ARG A 308 16.56 1.66 23.12
CA ARG A 308 17.07 2.30 21.90
C ARG A 308 18.37 3.07 22.15
N ARG A 309 18.43 3.90 23.20
CA ARG A 309 19.63 4.65 23.56
C ARG A 309 20.81 3.73 23.86
N ARG A 310 20.59 2.69 24.63
CA ARG A 310 21.64 1.68 24.94
C ARG A 310 22.12 0.96 23.68
N ILE A 311 21.23 0.70 22.71
CA ILE A 311 21.59 0.17 21.40
C ILE A 311 22.44 1.18 20.65
N THR A 312 22.03 2.44 20.57
CA THR A 312 22.77 3.50 19.89
C THR A 312 24.17 3.67 20.45
N ASP A 313 24.30 3.69 21.79
CA ASP A 313 25.59 3.78 22.46
C ASP A 313 26.49 2.56 22.17
N ALA A 314 25.90 1.37 22.12
CA ALA A 314 26.63 0.15 21.79
C ALA A 314 27.12 0.12 20.33
N LEU A 315 26.33 0.66 19.41
CA LEU A 315 26.66 0.73 17.98
C LEU A 315 27.81 1.72 17.67
N ALA A 316 28.12 2.64 18.57
CA ALA A 316 29.31 3.49 18.45
C ALA A 316 30.61 2.67 18.51
N ASP A 317 30.60 1.53 19.20
CA ASP A 317 31.72 0.59 19.24
C ASP A 317 31.70 -0.33 18.01
N LYS A 318 32.73 -0.20 17.15
CA LYS A 318 32.88 -1.01 15.94
C LYS A 318 32.82 -2.51 16.22
N LYS A 319 33.49 -2.99 17.27
CA LYS A 319 33.53 -4.42 17.62
C LYS A 319 32.15 -4.97 18.00
N LYS A 320 31.32 -4.14 18.62
CA LYS A 320 29.93 -4.50 18.93
C LYS A 320 29.07 -4.43 17.68
N ARG A 321 29.23 -3.39 16.86
CA ARG A 321 28.51 -3.22 15.61
C ARG A 321 28.74 -4.39 14.63
N ASP A 322 29.98 -4.91 14.55
CA ASP A 322 30.34 -6.06 13.72
C ASP A 322 29.68 -7.38 14.20
N ARG A 323 29.03 -7.39 15.36
CA ARG A 323 28.26 -8.54 15.87
C ARG A 323 26.84 -8.63 15.32
N LEU A 324 26.34 -7.57 14.71
CA LEU A 324 24.99 -7.56 14.18
C LEU A 324 24.81 -8.67 13.14
N VAL A 325 23.92 -9.60 13.43
CA VAL A 325 23.46 -10.63 12.48
C VAL A 325 22.52 -10.01 11.46
N PHE A 326 21.62 -9.16 11.94
CA PHE A 326 20.66 -8.44 11.12
C PHE A 326 20.96 -6.95 11.20
N ASN A 327 21.13 -6.33 10.07
CA ASN A 327 21.57 -4.94 9.98
C ASN A 327 20.62 -4.01 9.22
N ARG A 328 19.45 -4.48 8.80
CA ARG A 328 18.40 -3.65 8.19
C ARG A 328 17.02 -4.12 8.63
N THR A 329 16.14 -3.16 8.81
CA THR A 329 14.73 -3.40 9.07
C THR A 329 13.93 -3.34 7.78
N LEU A 330 12.88 -4.13 7.72
CA LEU A 330 11.80 -4.04 6.75
C LEU A 330 10.51 -3.90 7.53
N TRP A 331 9.73 -2.92 7.20
CA TRP A 331 8.37 -2.77 7.71
C TRP A 331 7.43 -2.43 6.56
N GLY A 332 6.29 -3.03 6.57
CA GLY A 332 5.24 -2.76 5.61
C GLY A 332 3.87 -2.90 6.26
N TRP A 333 2.92 -2.19 5.70
CA TRP A 333 1.54 -2.24 6.09
C TRP A 333 0.67 -2.26 4.84
N ASN A 334 -0.21 -3.24 4.76
CA ASN A 334 -1.22 -3.29 3.73
C ASN A 334 -2.57 -3.01 4.37
N TYR A 335 -3.30 -2.12 3.78
CA TYR A 335 -4.65 -1.78 4.16
C TYR A 335 -5.60 -2.02 3.00
N GLY A 336 -6.79 -2.53 3.32
CA GLY A 336 -7.87 -2.66 2.36
C GLY A 336 -7.94 -4.02 1.68
N PHE A 337 -8.99 -4.16 0.91
CA PHE A 337 -9.35 -5.39 0.24
C PHE A 337 -10.03 -5.06 -1.08
N ASP A 338 -9.64 -5.75 -2.13
CA ASP A 338 -10.30 -5.68 -3.43
C ASP A 338 -10.44 -7.10 -3.99
N PHE A 339 -11.65 -7.43 -4.39
CA PHE A 339 -12.02 -8.78 -4.79
C PHE A 339 -12.92 -8.75 -6.02
N ALA A 340 -12.62 -9.61 -6.98
CA ALA A 340 -13.48 -9.82 -8.14
C ALA A 340 -14.31 -11.11 -7.96
N PRO A 341 -15.56 -11.17 -8.45
CA PRO A 341 -16.40 -12.37 -8.41
C PRO A 341 -15.75 -13.60 -9.05
N THR A 342 -14.74 -13.40 -9.87
CA THR A 342 -13.89 -14.45 -10.46
C THR A 342 -12.90 -15.05 -9.48
N LYS A 343 -12.94 -14.67 -8.19
CA LYS A 343 -12.03 -15.05 -7.12
C LYS A 343 -10.62 -14.48 -7.26
N TYR A 344 -10.42 -13.50 -8.12
CA TYR A 344 -9.19 -12.72 -8.15
C TYR A 344 -9.20 -11.71 -7.01
N ARG A 345 -8.10 -11.61 -6.30
CA ARG A 345 -7.89 -10.64 -5.22
C ARG A 345 -6.47 -10.09 -5.26
N LEU A 346 -6.39 -8.79 -5.08
CA LEU A 346 -5.11 -8.08 -5.05
C LEU A 346 -4.43 -8.19 -3.68
N HIS A 347 -5.19 -8.55 -2.65
CA HIS A 347 -4.70 -8.66 -1.28
C HIS A 347 -5.08 -10.00 -0.66
N ALA A 348 -4.14 -10.62 0.07
CA ALA A 348 -4.32 -11.95 0.64
C ALA A 348 -4.72 -11.92 2.12
N SER A 349 -5.37 -10.86 2.59
CA SER A 349 -5.80 -10.72 3.98
C SER A 349 -7.32 -10.63 4.08
N HIS A 350 -7.95 -11.36 4.95
CA HIS A 350 -9.36 -11.16 5.29
C HIS A 350 -9.59 -9.95 6.17
N GLN A 351 -8.53 -9.35 6.62
CA GLN A 351 -8.59 -8.21 7.49
C GLN A 351 -8.02 -7.05 6.73
N GLN A 352 -8.65 -5.93 6.83
CA GLN A 352 -8.26 -4.76 6.07
C GLN A 352 -6.86 -4.26 6.42
N ILE A 353 -6.31 -4.69 7.56
CA ILE A 353 -5.00 -4.29 8.03
C ILE A 353 -4.09 -5.50 8.15
N HIS A 354 -2.97 -5.45 7.46
CA HIS A 354 -1.93 -6.47 7.52
C HIS A 354 -0.57 -5.81 7.70
N GLN A 355 -0.01 -5.91 8.92
CA GLN A 355 1.33 -5.43 9.22
C GLN A 355 2.34 -6.57 9.03
N GLN A 356 3.40 -6.26 8.30
CA GLN A 356 4.56 -7.14 8.14
C GLN A 356 5.82 -6.40 8.57
N TYR A 357 6.69 -7.07 9.31
CA TYR A 357 8.01 -6.56 9.61
C TYR A 357 9.01 -7.69 9.75
N ALA A 358 10.24 -7.39 9.41
CA ALA A 358 11.35 -8.32 9.49
C ALA A 358 12.67 -7.57 9.64
N MET A 359 13.70 -8.32 9.97
CA MET A 359 15.08 -7.87 9.85
C MET A 359 15.82 -8.76 8.86
N ILE A 360 16.69 -8.17 8.06
CA ILE A 360 17.49 -8.89 7.07
C ILE A 360 18.96 -8.79 7.42
N PRO A 361 19.74 -9.88 7.20
CA PRO A 361 21.20 -9.86 7.39
C PRO A 361 21.88 -9.15 6.22
N ARG A 362 23.16 -8.87 6.33
CA ARG A 362 23.97 -8.39 5.20
C ARG A 362 24.03 -9.43 4.07
N ASN A 363 24.19 -10.69 4.44
CA ASN A 363 24.22 -11.80 3.50
C ASN A 363 23.25 -12.89 3.95
N ALA A 364 22.51 -13.43 2.99
CA ALA A 364 21.69 -14.63 3.17
C ALA A 364 22.59 -15.88 3.03
N SER A 365 22.52 -16.74 4.03
CA SER A 365 23.30 -17.99 4.01
C SER A 365 22.69 -18.99 3.04
N SER A 366 23.53 -19.61 2.21
CA SER A 366 23.14 -20.78 1.42
C SER A 366 22.97 -22.01 2.31
N ALA A 367 22.14 -22.95 1.88
CA ALA A 367 22.06 -24.25 2.52
C ALA A 367 23.44 -24.96 2.42
N PRO A 368 23.82 -25.78 3.41
CA PRO A 368 25.08 -26.53 3.37
C PRO A 368 25.21 -27.33 2.07
N GLY A 369 26.31 -27.15 1.35
CA GLY A 369 26.58 -27.82 0.08
C GLY A 369 25.95 -27.17 -1.17
N PHE A 370 25.23 -26.04 -1.02
CA PHE A 370 24.56 -25.34 -2.12
C PHE A 370 25.07 -23.90 -2.27
N GLY A 371 26.09 -23.71 -3.06
CA GLY A 371 26.55 -22.41 -3.52
C GLY A 371 27.15 -21.49 -2.45
N GLN A 372 27.31 -20.22 -2.80
CA GLN A 372 27.86 -19.17 -1.94
C GLN A 372 26.76 -18.38 -1.22
N ASN A 373 27.11 -17.76 -0.12
CA ASN A 373 26.25 -16.76 0.52
C ASN A 373 25.96 -15.62 -0.46
N MET A 374 24.71 -15.20 -0.54
CA MET A 374 24.26 -14.11 -1.40
C MET A 374 24.06 -12.84 -0.60
N PRO A 375 24.50 -11.67 -1.07
CA PRO A 375 24.16 -10.42 -0.43
C PRO A 375 22.64 -10.23 -0.40
N SER A 376 22.09 -9.84 0.74
CA SER A 376 20.70 -9.47 0.83
C SER A 376 20.53 -8.04 0.29
N TYR A 377 19.39 -7.78 -0.36
CA TYR A 377 19.15 -6.54 -1.04
C TYR A 377 17.74 -5.99 -0.76
N ALA A 378 17.65 -4.69 -0.52
CA ALA A 378 16.38 -3.99 -0.32
C ALA A 378 16.42 -2.62 -1.00
N VAL A 379 15.27 -1.99 -1.15
CA VAL A 379 15.18 -0.64 -1.76
C VAL A 379 16.10 0.37 -1.07
N GLY A 380 16.30 0.24 0.23
CA GLY A 380 17.24 1.10 0.96
C GLY A 380 18.70 0.98 0.52
N ASP A 381 19.13 -0.17 -0.04
CA ASP A 381 20.47 -0.32 -0.62
C ASP A 381 20.60 0.47 -1.94
N LEU A 382 19.56 0.44 -2.78
CA LEU A 382 19.49 1.26 -3.99
C LEU A 382 19.54 2.76 -3.69
N VAL A 383 18.87 3.17 -2.60
CA VAL A 383 18.91 4.56 -2.14
C VAL A 383 20.32 4.94 -1.70
N GLU A 384 20.98 4.11 -0.90
CA GLU A 384 22.34 4.34 -0.42
C GLU A 384 23.34 4.45 -1.57
N GLU A 385 23.29 3.54 -2.53
CA GLU A 385 24.11 3.56 -3.75
C GLU A 385 23.92 4.86 -4.53
N PHE A 386 22.66 5.25 -4.74
CA PHE A 386 22.33 6.47 -5.48
C PHE A 386 22.78 7.75 -4.75
N VAL A 387 22.50 7.86 -3.45
CA VAL A 387 22.89 9.03 -2.63
C VAL A 387 24.41 9.19 -2.61
N SER A 388 25.14 8.08 -2.47
CA SER A 388 26.60 8.09 -2.55
C SER A 388 27.11 8.58 -3.92
N GLU A 389 26.48 8.14 -5.00
CA GLU A 389 26.84 8.58 -6.36
C GLU A 389 26.47 10.04 -6.60
N TYR A 390 25.33 10.48 -6.11
CA TYR A 390 24.90 11.88 -6.17
C TYR A 390 25.92 12.80 -5.47
N ALA A 391 26.30 12.48 -4.25
CA ALA A 391 27.28 13.24 -3.49
C ALA A 391 28.65 13.30 -4.19
N LYS A 392 29.13 12.19 -4.77
CA LYS A 392 30.37 12.13 -5.55
C LYS A 392 30.35 13.02 -6.79
N GLN A 393 29.21 13.09 -7.50
CA GLN A 393 29.10 13.85 -8.73
C GLN A 393 28.83 15.33 -8.52
N THR A 394 28.09 15.68 -7.47
CA THR A 394 27.60 17.05 -7.23
C THR A 394 28.28 17.75 -6.07
N GLY A 395 28.86 17.02 -5.13
CA GLY A 395 29.38 17.55 -3.86
C GLY A 395 28.29 17.92 -2.84
N ALA A 396 27.00 17.68 -3.16
CA ALA A 396 25.87 18.04 -2.31
C ALA A 396 25.25 16.82 -1.63
N CYS A 397 24.60 17.04 -0.46
CA CYS A 397 23.76 16.06 0.19
C CYS A 397 22.42 15.94 -0.56
N PHE A 398 22.09 14.74 -1.02
CA PHE A 398 20.86 14.50 -1.78
C PHE A 398 19.60 14.84 -0.98
N PHE A 399 19.48 14.38 0.25
CA PHE A 399 18.27 14.58 1.03
C PHE A 399 18.06 16.02 1.45
N ASP A 400 19.13 16.80 1.70
CA ASP A 400 19.03 18.24 1.96
C ASP A 400 18.55 18.98 0.72
N ALA A 401 19.12 18.67 -0.46
CA ALA A 401 18.64 19.21 -1.73
C ALA A 401 17.20 18.82 -2.03
N TYR A 402 16.81 17.57 -1.72
CA TYR A 402 15.45 17.11 -1.96
C TYR A 402 14.42 17.78 -1.04
N ILE A 403 14.73 17.95 0.25
CA ILE A 403 13.88 18.69 1.18
C ILE A 403 13.74 20.15 0.73
N ALA A 404 14.84 20.80 0.37
CA ALA A 404 14.81 22.17 -0.15
C ALA A 404 13.96 22.29 -1.42
N ALA A 405 14.06 21.33 -2.35
CA ALA A 405 13.25 21.31 -3.57
C ALA A 405 11.76 21.13 -3.26
N ILE A 406 11.39 20.29 -2.27
CA ILE A 406 9.99 20.12 -1.83
C ILE A 406 9.45 21.43 -1.22
N GLU A 407 10.23 22.06 -0.35
CA GLU A 407 9.82 23.30 0.35
C GLU A 407 9.76 24.51 -0.58
N ALA A 408 10.66 24.60 -1.55
CA ALA A 408 10.71 25.68 -2.54
C ALA A 408 9.96 25.36 -3.85
N ASN A 409 9.14 24.30 -3.87
CA ASN A 409 8.47 23.85 -5.09
C ASN A 409 7.68 24.95 -5.79
N ARG A 410 7.70 24.90 -7.12
CA ARG A 410 6.87 25.74 -8.02
C ARG A 410 5.99 24.85 -8.87
N ARG A 411 4.81 25.35 -9.19
CA ARG A 411 3.89 24.67 -10.11
C ARG A 411 4.54 24.43 -11.46
N MET A 412 4.26 23.27 -12.03
CA MET A 412 4.90 22.82 -13.26
C MET A 412 4.46 23.64 -14.48
N GLU A 413 3.19 24.04 -14.56
CA GLU A 413 2.66 24.81 -15.68
C GLU A 413 3.04 26.30 -15.63
N GLY A 414 3.64 26.75 -14.52
CA GLY A 414 4.17 28.12 -14.41
C GLY A 414 3.12 29.24 -14.30
N SER A 415 1.83 28.90 -14.19
CA SER A 415 0.74 29.89 -14.18
C SER A 415 0.72 30.76 -12.91
N GLY A 416 1.28 30.27 -11.81
CA GLY A 416 1.19 30.89 -10.49
C GLY A 416 -0.24 30.99 -9.93
N ALA A 417 -1.22 30.42 -10.62
CA ALA A 417 -2.64 30.56 -10.30
C ALA A 417 -3.14 29.57 -9.22
N GLY A 418 -2.39 28.51 -8.95
CA GLY A 418 -2.76 27.46 -7.98
C GLY A 418 -1.82 27.39 -6.79
N LYS A 419 -2.08 26.44 -5.88
CA LYS A 419 -1.20 26.16 -4.74
C LYS A 419 0.07 25.46 -5.22
N ASP A 420 1.24 25.96 -4.86
CA ASP A 420 2.54 25.40 -5.26
C ASP A 420 3.00 24.21 -4.39
N SER A 421 2.48 24.10 -3.17
CA SER A 421 3.02 23.20 -2.17
C SER A 421 2.73 21.72 -2.49
N LEU A 422 3.78 20.91 -2.45
CA LEU A 422 3.71 19.45 -2.45
C LEU A 422 3.41 18.88 -1.06
N ILE A 423 3.54 19.68 0.00
CA ILE A 423 3.43 19.24 1.38
C ILE A 423 1.95 19.11 1.77
N VAL A 424 1.58 17.94 2.26
CA VAL A 424 0.27 17.64 2.83
C VAL A 424 0.26 17.96 4.31
N HIS A 425 1.31 17.52 5.03
CA HIS A 425 1.51 17.82 6.45
C HIS A 425 3.02 17.87 6.77
N SER A 426 3.39 18.70 7.72
CA SER A 426 4.75 18.74 8.25
C SER A 426 4.78 19.12 9.72
N ASP A 427 5.75 18.57 10.43
CA ASP A 427 6.16 19.01 11.76
C ASP A 427 7.70 19.16 11.82
N GLU A 428 8.26 19.34 13.00
CA GLU A 428 9.71 19.48 13.20
C GLU A 428 10.50 18.23 12.77
N ASN A 429 9.87 17.06 12.76
CA ASN A 429 10.52 15.77 12.58
C ASN A 429 10.27 15.17 11.20
N VAL A 430 9.11 15.40 10.59
CA VAL A 430 8.67 14.69 9.38
C VAL A 430 7.98 15.59 8.37
N LEU A 431 8.04 15.16 7.11
CA LEU A 431 7.23 15.66 6.00
C LEU A 431 6.32 14.54 5.50
N LEU A 432 5.03 14.82 5.33
CA LEU A 432 4.10 14.03 4.51
C LEU A 432 3.84 14.84 3.24
N PHE A 433 4.18 14.31 2.08
CA PHE A 433 4.16 15.07 0.84
C PHE A 433 3.87 14.18 -0.38
N VAL A 434 3.49 14.83 -1.48
CA VAL A 434 3.37 14.22 -2.81
C VAL A 434 4.72 14.34 -3.52
N PRO A 435 5.37 13.25 -3.94
CA PRO A 435 6.61 13.35 -4.71
C PRO A 435 6.36 13.98 -6.07
N LYS A 436 7.34 14.77 -6.57
CA LYS A 436 7.23 15.46 -7.86
C LYS A 436 6.98 14.48 -9.02
N ALA A 437 7.60 13.31 -8.97
CA ALA A 437 7.36 12.18 -9.85
C ALA A 437 6.77 11.03 -9.05
N GLN A 438 5.57 10.58 -9.41
CA GLN A 438 4.83 9.53 -8.73
C GLN A 438 4.94 8.22 -9.49
N THR A 439 5.14 7.10 -8.80
CA THR A 439 5.21 5.74 -9.38
C THR A 439 3.86 5.06 -9.49
N SER A 440 2.79 5.79 -9.26
CA SER A 440 1.38 5.42 -9.40
C SER A 440 0.61 6.68 -9.74
N GLN A 441 -0.68 6.56 -10.10
CA GLN A 441 -1.56 7.75 -10.21
C GLN A 441 -1.52 8.56 -8.91
N TRP A 442 -1.52 7.89 -7.77
CA TRP A 442 -1.41 8.51 -6.45
C TRP A 442 -0.23 7.92 -5.68
N GLU A 443 0.61 8.77 -5.14
CA GLU A 443 1.68 8.40 -4.23
C GLU A 443 1.86 9.48 -3.17
N LEU A 444 1.90 9.06 -1.90
CA LEU A 444 2.35 9.89 -0.79
C LEU A 444 3.65 9.34 -0.22
N GLN A 445 4.46 10.22 0.33
CA GLN A 445 5.68 9.84 1.05
C GLN A 445 5.71 10.53 2.42
N VAL A 446 6.17 9.78 3.44
CA VAL A 446 6.54 10.31 4.76
C VAL A 446 8.04 10.24 4.89
N MET A 447 8.72 11.35 5.15
CA MET A 447 10.18 11.40 5.22
C MET A 447 10.64 12.12 6.48
N ALA A 448 11.68 11.59 7.12
CA ALA A 448 12.35 12.24 8.25
C ALA A 448 13.03 13.55 7.77
N ARG A 449 12.74 14.66 8.45
CA ARG A 449 13.39 15.97 8.18
C ARG A 449 14.80 16.02 8.77
N ARG A 450 14.96 15.49 9.97
CA ARG A 450 16.26 15.42 10.63
C ARG A 450 17.03 14.19 10.16
N PRO A 451 18.39 14.21 10.25
CA PRO A 451 19.21 13.05 9.92
C PRO A 451 18.88 11.85 10.84
N ALA A 452 18.07 10.95 10.31
CA ALA A 452 17.78 9.64 10.89
C ALA A 452 17.42 8.71 9.74
N GLY A 453 18.22 7.70 9.49
CA GLY A 453 18.07 6.79 8.34
C GLY A 453 17.34 5.49 8.68
N ASN A 454 17.15 5.17 9.95
CA ASN A 454 16.47 3.96 10.42
C ASN A 454 15.81 4.19 11.78
N ILE A 455 15.03 3.23 12.24
CA ILE A 455 14.28 3.36 13.50
C ILE A 455 15.17 3.42 14.76
N VAL A 456 16.42 2.94 14.69
CA VAL A 456 17.36 3.04 15.82
C VAL A 456 17.85 4.48 15.99
N GLU A 457 18.01 5.20 14.87
CA GLU A 457 18.39 6.62 14.87
C GLU A 457 17.18 7.54 15.19
N ALA A 458 15.95 7.08 14.92
CA ALA A 458 14.75 7.81 15.21
C ALA A 458 14.43 7.81 16.71
N ASP A 459 14.55 8.96 17.38
CA ASP A 459 14.18 9.15 18.77
C ASP A 459 12.66 9.04 18.99
N ARG A 460 12.21 9.08 20.26
CA ARG A 460 10.79 8.97 20.62
C ARG A 460 9.92 9.99 19.87
N GLN A 461 10.36 11.24 19.77
CA GLN A 461 9.57 12.29 19.14
C GLN A 461 9.41 12.02 17.64
N MET A 462 10.51 11.69 16.97
CA MET A 462 10.48 11.34 15.55
C MET A 462 9.59 10.12 15.28
N ARG A 463 9.68 9.05 16.09
CA ARG A 463 8.80 7.88 15.94
C ARG A 463 7.34 8.24 16.08
N ARG A 464 6.98 9.09 17.05
CA ARG A 464 5.60 9.60 17.21
C ARG A 464 5.13 10.42 16.01
N SER A 465 5.98 11.30 15.49
CA SER A 465 5.70 12.08 14.28
C SER A 465 5.50 11.17 13.05
N LEU A 466 6.37 10.15 12.89
CA LEU A 466 6.22 9.15 11.82
C LEU A 466 4.90 8.39 11.93
N ASP A 467 4.53 7.91 13.12
CA ASP A 467 3.29 7.16 13.35
C ASP A 467 2.05 8.03 13.05
N ASN A 468 2.08 9.30 13.45
CA ASN A 468 1.02 10.25 13.16
C ASN A 468 0.90 10.51 11.64
N ALA A 469 2.03 10.77 10.97
CA ALA A 469 2.03 11.09 9.54
C ALA A 469 1.62 9.89 8.68
N ILE A 470 2.01 8.67 9.06
CA ILE A 470 1.58 7.44 8.37
C ILE A 470 0.06 7.27 8.49
N LEU A 471 -0.51 7.44 9.68
CA LEU A 471 -1.96 7.35 9.88
C LEU A 471 -2.70 8.44 9.10
N LEU A 472 -2.20 9.68 9.15
CA LEU A 472 -2.78 10.78 8.39
C LEU A 472 -2.78 10.50 6.89
N GLY A 473 -1.64 10.06 6.34
CA GLY A 473 -1.54 9.70 4.92
C GLY A 473 -2.49 8.56 4.53
N ALA A 474 -2.68 7.57 5.41
CA ALA A 474 -3.66 6.51 5.20
C ALA A 474 -5.09 7.04 5.14
N LYS A 475 -5.47 7.89 6.10
CA LYS A 475 -6.81 8.51 6.15
C LYS A 475 -7.05 9.40 4.94
N THR A 476 -6.07 10.20 4.56
CA THR A 476 -6.12 11.06 3.38
C THR A 476 -6.40 10.25 2.10
N LEU A 477 -5.62 9.22 1.83
CA LEU A 477 -5.80 8.39 0.64
C LEU A 477 -7.15 7.64 0.67
N SER A 478 -7.56 7.14 1.83
CA SER A 478 -8.88 6.51 2.00
C SER A 478 -10.02 7.51 1.82
N GLY A 479 -9.87 8.75 2.31
CA GLY A 479 -10.82 9.85 2.11
C GLY A 479 -11.02 10.21 0.63
N LEU A 480 -9.96 10.10 -0.18
CA LEU A 480 -10.02 10.25 -1.63
C LEU A 480 -10.61 9.02 -2.35
N GLY A 481 -11.00 7.97 -1.62
CA GLY A 481 -11.65 6.78 -2.14
C GLY A 481 -10.73 5.58 -2.38
N ALA A 482 -9.46 5.64 -2.00
CA ALA A 482 -8.57 4.49 -2.13
C ALA A 482 -9.04 3.32 -1.25
N ARG A 483 -9.32 2.17 -1.85
CA ARG A 483 -9.80 0.95 -1.17
C ARG A 483 -8.66 0.07 -0.67
N MET A 484 -7.51 0.16 -1.31
CA MET A 484 -6.30 -0.60 -0.99
C MET A 484 -5.07 0.29 -1.01
N ILE A 485 -4.25 0.21 0.02
CA ILE A 485 -3.03 1.00 0.13
C ILE A 485 -1.90 0.11 0.63
N THR A 486 -0.76 0.16 -0.04
CA THR A 486 0.48 -0.51 0.39
C THR A 486 1.43 0.53 0.95
N PHE A 487 1.91 0.29 2.16
CA PHE A 487 2.94 1.10 2.82
C PHE A 487 4.22 0.27 2.95
N TYR A 488 5.35 0.89 2.73
CA TYR A 488 6.62 0.25 3.04
C TYR A 488 7.68 1.26 3.46
N GLU A 489 8.53 0.78 4.37
CA GLU A 489 9.66 1.50 4.92
C GLU A 489 10.87 1.39 3.99
N ILE A 490 11.58 2.49 3.84
CA ILE A 490 12.88 2.54 3.19
C ILE A 490 13.89 3.04 4.21
N SER A 491 14.69 2.12 4.73
CA SER A 491 15.61 2.37 5.84
C SER A 491 17.07 2.21 5.43
N LYS A 492 17.93 2.95 6.10
CA LYS A 492 19.38 2.80 6.07
C LYS A 492 19.81 1.54 6.84
N ARG A 493 20.91 0.90 6.47
CA ARG A 493 21.49 -0.15 7.28
C ARG A 493 21.94 0.38 8.64
N ILE A 494 21.72 -0.40 9.69
CA ILE A 494 22.00 -0.01 11.09
C ILE A 494 23.50 0.14 11.32
N ASP A 495 24.31 -0.59 10.58
CA ASP A 495 25.77 -0.59 10.64
C ASP A 495 26.45 0.29 9.59
N ALA A 496 25.71 1.10 8.84
CA ALA A 496 26.27 2.05 7.88
C ALA A 496 27.04 3.17 8.61
N GLU A 497 28.32 3.37 8.25
CA GLU A 497 29.21 4.30 8.96
C GLU A 497 28.99 5.78 8.61
N SER A 498 28.65 6.07 7.37
CA SER A 498 28.45 7.45 6.89
C SER A 498 27.48 7.49 5.72
N SER A 499 26.23 7.59 6.04
CA SER A 499 25.19 7.82 5.04
C SER A 499 24.22 8.85 5.59
N ASP A 500 23.96 9.89 4.82
CA ASP A 500 22.95 10.90 5.08
C ASP A 500 21.55 10.46 4.68
N GLN A 501 21.39 9.16 4.34
CA GLN A 501 20.11 8.58 4.01
C GLN A 501 19.08 8.83 5.11
N ARG A 502 17.93 9.36 4.71
CA ARG A 502 16.78 9.58 5.59
C ARG A 502 15.89 8.34 5.61
N LEU A 503 15.28 8.10 6.76
CA LEU A 503 14.19 7.14 6.89
C LEU A 503 12.96 7.73 6.21
N PHE A 504 12.37 6.98 5.28
CA PHE A 504 11.14 7.39 4.65
C PHE A 504 10.24 6.20 4.32
N TYR A 505 8.98 6.50 4.10
CA TYR A 505 7.92 5.56 3.80
C TYR A 505 7.23 5.97 2.51
N THR A 506 6.87 5.01 1.69
CA THR A 506 6.06 5.21 0.50
C THR A 506 4.67 4.64 0.74
N LEU A 507 3.64 5.41 0.41
CA LEU A 507 2.23 5.06 0.52
C LEU A 507 1.66 5.01 -0.89
N LEU A 508 1.36 3.79 -1.37
CA LEU A 508 0.90 3.53 -2.73
C LEU A 508 -0.50 2.94 -2.72
N PRO A 509 -1.53 3.69 -3.07
CA PRO A 509 -2.84 3.11 -3.31
C PRO A 509 -2.78 2.17 -4.54
N ARG A 510 -3.52 1.08 -4.45
CA ARG A 510 -3.73 0.16 -5.55
C ARG A 510 -5.00 0.57 -6.27
N LEU A 511 -4.83 1.29 -7.36
CA LEU A 511 -5.91 1.77 -8.19
C LEU A 511 -6.29 0.70 -9.23
N PRO A 512 -7.50 0.79 -9.83
CA PRO A 512 -7.96 -0.20 -10.80
C PRO A 512 -7.09 -0.31 -12.05
N GLU A 513 -6.40 0.77 -12.41
CA GLU A 513 -5.54 0.82 -13.59
C GLU A 513 -4.23 0.07 -13.34
N SER A 514 -3.96 -0.90 -14.18
CA SER A 514 -2.67 -1.60 -14.20
C SER A 514 -1.72 -0.91 -15.19
N PRO A 515 -0.43 -0.79 -14.88
CA PRO A 515 0.54 -0.31 -15.84
C PRO A 515 0.63 -1.26 -17.04
N GLY A 516 0.77 -0.70 -18.24
CA GLY A 516 0.94 -1.46 -19.47
C GLY A 516 2.39 -1.95 -19.64
N ALA A 517 2.60 -2.85 -20.60
CA ALA A 517 3.92 -3.45 -20.87
C ALA A 517 5.04 -2.41 -21.10
N PHE A 518 4.75 -1.31 -21.78
CA PHE A 518 5.73 -0.24 -21.97
C PHE A 518 6.06 0.50 -20.68
N SER A 519 5.04 0.73 -19.84
CA SER A 519 5.26 1.34 -18.52
C SER A 519 6.20 0.50 -17.67
N GLU A 520 5.99 -0.80 -17.63
CA GLU A 520 6.84 -1.71 -16.86
C GLU A 520 8.25 -1.83 -17.46
N SER A 521 8.37 -1.98 -18.79
CA SER A 521 9.68 -2.17 -19.45
C SER A 521 10.56 -0.92 -19.42
N GLN A 522 9.96 0.26 -19.39
CA GLN A 522 10.66 1.55 -19.37
C GLN A 522 10.71 2.20 -17.99
N LEU A 523 10.05 1.61 -16.98
CA LEU A 523 9.80 2.26 -15.69
C LEU A 523 9.15 3.65 -15.88
N CYS A 524 8.10 3.68 -16.68
CA CYS A 524 7.43 4.88 -17.13
C CYS A 524 6.00 4.92 -16.57
N TRP A 525 5.68 5.96 -15.82
CA TRP A 525 4.40 6.13 -15.13
C TRP A 525 3.63 7.28 -15.76
N ILE A 526 2.36 7.10 -16.05
CA ILE A 526 1.52 8.12 -16.69
C ILE A 526 0.55 8.67 -15.65
N ASN A 527 0.56 9.99 -15.44
CA ASN A 527 -0.35 10.70 -14.55
C ASN A 527 -1.23 11.69 -15.31
N GLY A 528 -2.47 11.80 -14.82
CA GLY A 528 -3.47 12.73 -15.35
C GLY A 528 -3.63 14.01 -14.52
N HIS A 529 -2.75 14.30 -13.57
CA HIS A 529 -2.82 15.49 -12.71
C HIS A 529 -1.41 16.00 -12.39
N TYR A 530 -1.34 17.27 -12.03
CA TYR A 530 -0.10 17.84 -11.48
C TYR A 530 0.08 17.38 -10.02
N PRO A 531 1.31 17.16 -9.57
CA PRO A 531 1.56 16.74 -8.19
C PRO A 531 1.10 17.78 -7.16
N GLU A 532 1.13 19.06 -7.49
CA GLU A 532 0.63 20.15 -6.65
C GLU A 532 -0.89 20.08 -6.44
N ASP A 533 -1.63 19.71 -7.49
CA ASP A 533 -3.08 19.57 -7.43
C ASP A 533 -3.49 18.32 -6.62
N PHE A 534 -2.75 17.22 -6.79
CA PHE A 534 -2.96 16.06 -5.93
C PHE A 534 -2.64 16.37 -4.47
N ALA A 535 -1.60 17.16 -4.19
CA ALA A 535 -1.31 17.62 -2.85
C ALA A 535 -2.42 18.53 -2.28
N ALA A 536 -3.06 19.34 -3.12
CA ALA A 536 -4.22 20.16 -2.72
C ALA A 536 -5.42 19.27 -2.38
N ALA A 537 -5.75 18.29 -3.22
CA ALA A 537 -6.80 17.31 -2.95
C ALA A 537 -6.53 16.51 -1.66
N CYS A 538 -5.29 16.10 -1.43
CA CYS A 538 -4.88 15.43 -0.19
C CYS A 538 -5.11 16.32 1.05
N ARG A 539 -4.76 17.60 1.00
CA ARG A 539 -5.00 18.52 2.12
C ARG A 539 -6.48 18.76 2.41
N ALA A 540 -7.32 18.72 1.40
CA ALA A 540 -8.77 18.84 1.57
C ALA A 540 -9.41 17.59 2.18
N ALA A 541 -8.81 16.42 1.95
CA ALA A 541 -9.28 15.11 2.44
C ALA A 541 -8.66 14.70 3.79
N SER A 542 -7.75 15.51 4.36
CA SER A 542 -6.98 15.23 5.58
C SER A 542 -7.73 15.52 6.88
#